data_23788e1919d4fdee433f0391460fdc84
#
_entry.id   23788e1919d4fdee433f0391460fdc84
#
_cell.length_a   1.000
_cell.length_b   1.000
_cell.length_c   1.000
_cell.angle_alpha   90.00
_cell.angle_beta   90.00
_cell.angle_gamma   90.00
#
_symmetry.space_group_name_H-M   'P 1'
#
loop_
_entity.id
_entity.type
_entity.pdbx_description
1 polymer ?
#
loop_
_entity_poly.entity_id
_entity_poly.type
_entity_poly.pdbx_seq_one_letter_code
_entity_poly.pdbx_strand_id
1 'polypeptide(L)'
;QSDVEHIAKETLKTYGRIDVLINNAGIMPQATLDKLKVEEWDKMIDINIKGVLYGIAAVLPTMQQQHSGHIINLSSVAGLRVAAGRGTVYSGTKFAVKAISEGLRAEVAKDNIRVTTLYPGAVESELKYGSSDPEASANIQAFYKEYEIPASSVARAIAYAIGEPEEVAINEITLRPTRQEF
;
A
#
# COMPACT_ATOMS: atom_id res chain seq x y z
N GLN A 1 -14.09 -7.65 2.89
CA GLN A 1 -14.27 -8.18 1.52
C GLN A 1 -15.52 -7.57 0.87
N SER A 2 -16.70 -7.76 1.47
CA SER A 2 -18.00 -7.28 0.92
C SER A 2 -18.00 -5.81 0.50
N ASP A 3 -17.38 -4.92 1.30
CA ASP A 3 -17.36 -3.50 1.02
C ASP A 3 -16.55 -3.16 -0.24
N VAL A 4 -15.43 -3.86 -0.44
CA VAL A 4 -14.57 -3.67 -1.63
C VAL A 4 -15.28 -4.19 -2.88
N GLU A 5 -15.95 -5.33 -2.80
CA GLU A 5 -16.79 -5.87 -3.89
C GLU A 5 -17.94 -4.91 -4.22
N HIS A 6 -18.56 -4.30 -3.21
CA HIS A 6 -19.62 -3.33 -3.40
C HIS A 6 -19.12 -2.08 -4.15
N ILE A 7 -17.96 -1.53 -3.75
CA ILE A 7 -17.35 -0.38 -4.44
C ILE A 7 -17.07 -0.70 -5.91
N ALA A 8 -16.50 -1.86 -6.21
CA ALA A 8 -16.25 -2.28 -7.58
C ALA A 8 -17.54 -2.40 -8.41
N LYS A 9 -18.59 -3.01 -7.84
CA LYS A 9 -19.91 -3.14 -8.50
C LYS A 9 -20.56 -1.78 -8.77
N GLU A 10 -20.56 -0.87 -7.81
CA GLU A 10 -21.12 0.47 -8.01
C GLU A 10 -20.33 1.30 -9.03
N THR A 11 -18.99 1.12 -9.08
CA THR A 11 -18.14 1.75 -10.10
C THR A 11 -18.53 1.24 -11.49
N LEU A 12 -18.64 -0.07 -11.67
CA LEU A 12 -19.05 -0.67 -12.93
C LEU A 12 -20.45 -0.23 -13.35
N LYS A 13 -21.40 -0.20 -12.44
CA LYS A 13 -22.77 0.23 -12.69
C LYS A 13 -22.82 1.69 -13.15
N THR A 14 -21.97 2.55 -12.57
CA THR A 14 -21.99 3.99 -12.85
C THR A 14 -21.20 4.37 -14.10
N TYR A 15 -20.04 3.77 -14.31
CA TYR A 15 -19.09 4.16 -15.36
C TYR A 15 -18.87 3.09 -16.44
N GLY A 16 -19.34 1.87 -16.24
CA GLY A 16 -19.20 0.77 -17.19
C GLY A 16 -17.81 0.15 -17.26
N ARG A 17 -16.83 0.68 -16.53
CA ARG A 17 -15.43 0.24 -16.54
C ARG A 17 -14.71 0.55 -15.23
N ILE A 18 -13.57 -0.12 -15.01
CA ILE A 18 -12.63 0.18 -13.92
C ILE A 18 -11.24 0.27 -14.53
N ASP A 19 -10.64 1.45 -14.50
CA ASP A 19 -9.34 1.71 -15.11
C ASP A 19 -8.18 1.64 -14.11
N VAL A 20 -8.42 2.09 -12.88
CA VAL A 20 -7.40 2.18 -11.85
C VAL A 20 -7.95 1.68 -10.52
N LEU A 21 -7.18 0.83 -9.84
CA LEU A 21 -7.36 0.50 -8.43
C LEU A 21 -6.16 1.02 -7.64
N ILE A 22 -6.42 1.75 -6.56
CA ILE A 22 -5.38 2.16 -5.61
C ILE A 22 -5.65 1.48 -4.26
N ASN A 23 -4.87 0.45 -3.93
CA ASN A 23 -4.87 -0.19 -2.62
C ASN A 23 -4.05 0.65 -1.64
N ASN A 24 -4.68 1.69 -1.08
CA ASN A 24 -4.05 2.66 -0.18
C ASN A 24 -4.33 2.35 1.30
N ALA A 25 -5.47 1.75 1.63
CA ALA A 25 -5.85 1.48 3.01
C ALA A 25 -4.78 0.65 3.74
N GLY A 26 -4.43 1.07 4.95
CA GLY A 26 -3.44 0.39 5.77
C GLY A 26 -3.38 0.93 7.18
N ILE A 27 -2.82 0.15 8.09
CA ILE A 27 -2.55 0.54 9.48
C ILE A 27 -1.11 0.20 9.85
N MET A 28 -0.58 0.89 10.86
CA MET A 28 0.81 0.76 11.28
C MET A 28 0.96 0.77 12.81
N PRO A 29 0.20 0.01 13.60
CA PRO A 29 0.55 -0.15 15.00
C PRO A 29 1.93 -0.80 15.11
N GLN A 30 2.80 -0.22 15.93
CA GLN A 30 4.16 -0.68 16.13
C GLN A 30 4.42 -0.92 17.61
N ALA A 31 5.12 -2.00 17.90
CA ALA A 31 5.71 -2.34 19.18
C ALA A 31 6.79 -3.40 18.95
N THR A 32 7.68 -3.60 19.92
CA THR A 32 8.58 -4.76 19.92
C THR A 32 7.80 -6.06 20.10
N LEU A 33 8.29 -7.16 19.55
CA LEU A 33 7.55 -8.44 19.54
C LEU A 33 7.27 -8.98 20.95
N ASP A 34 8.14 -8.71 21.91
CA ASP A 34 7.98 -9.09 23.32
C ASP A 34 6.76 -8.44 24.02
N LYS A 35 6.21 -7.36 23.46
CA LYS A 35 4.96 -6.74 23.92
C LYS A 35 3.72 -7.57 23.58
N LEU A 36 3.84 -8.60 22.74
CA LEU A 36 2.80 -9.56 22.38
C LEU A 36 1.46 -8.93 21.97
N LYS A 37 1.49 -7.85 21.17
CA LYS A 37 0.30 -7.15 20.68
C LYS A 37 -0.41 -7.93 19.56
N VAL A 38 -0.83 -9.16 19.84
CA VAL A 38 -1.34 -10.13 18.87
C VAL A 38 -2.54 -9.58 18.10
N GLU A 39 -3.48 -8.90 18.77
CA GLU A 39 -4.64 -8.31 18.11
C GLU A 39 -4.26 -7.22 17.08
N GLU A 40 -3.17 -6.48 17.32
CA GLU A 40 -2.66 -5.50 16.36
C GLU A 40 -2.00 -6.21 15.17
N TRP A 41 -1.34 -7.34 15.40
CA TRP A 41 -0.75 -8.15 14.33
C TRP A 41 -1.83 -8.70 13.39
N ASP A 42 -2.89 -9.27 13.96
CA ASP A 42 -4.02 -9.80 13.21
C ASP A 42 -4.69 -8.70 12.37
N LYS A 43 -4.95 -7.53 12.97
CA LYS A 43 -5.50 -6.38 12.25
C LYS A 43 -4.60 -5.90 11.11
N MET A 44 -3.26 -5.86 11.32
CA MET A 44 -2.32 -5.50 10.26
C MET A 44 -2.34 -6.50 9.11
N ILE A 45 -2.39 -7.79 9.39
CA ILE A 45 -2.47 -8.84 8.37
C ILE A 45 -3.78 -8.70 7.59
N ASP A 46 -4.89 -8.53 8.29
CA ASP A 46 -6.21 -8.42 7.69
C ASP A 46 -6.34 -7.19 6.78
N ILE A 47 -5.85 -6.04 7.22
CA ILE A 47 -5.99 -4.80 6.46
C ILE A 47 -4.89 -4.67 5.42
N ASN A 48 -3.61 -4.82 5.79
CA ASN A 48 -2.50 -4.52 4.90
C ASN A 48 -2.25 -5.61 3.85
N ILE A 49 -2.60 -6.88 4.13
CA ILE A 49 -2.39 -8.00 3.21
C ILE A 49 -3.72 -8.42 2.58
N LYS A 50 -4.69 -8.88 3.39
CA LYS A 50 -5.97 -9.35 2.85
C LYS A 50 -6.75 -8.24 2.15
N GLY A 51 -6.67 -6.99 2.67
CA GLY A 51 -7.28 -5.82 2.02
C GLY A 51 -6.78 -5.62 0.59
N VAL A 52 -5.47 -5.73 0.35
CA VAL A 52 -4.87 -5.66 -0.99
C VAL A 52 -5.37 -6.80 -1.87
N LEU A 53 -5.41 -8.03 -1.36
CA LEU A 53 -5.90 -9.20 -2.11
C LEU A 53 -7.39 -9.06 -2.46
N TYR A 54 -8.21 -8.53 -1.55
CA TYR A 54 -9.63 -8.27 -1.82
C TYR A 54 -9.83 -7.19 -2.89
N GLY A 55 -9.00 -6.13 -2.87
CA GLY A 55 -9.00 -5.12 -3.92
C GLY A 55 -8.69 -5.72 -5.28
N ILE A 56 -7.63 -6.52 -5.37
CA ILE A 56 -7.24 -7.22 -6.59
C ILE A 56 -8.39 -8.14 -7.06
N ALA A 57 -8.92 -8.99 -6.19
CA ALA A 57 -9.99 -9.93 -6.54
C ALA A 57 -11.26 -9.23 -7.06
N ALA A 58 -11.58 -8.05 -6.53
CA ALA A 58 -12.77 -7.31 -6.92
C ALA A 58 -12.68 -6.68 -8.32
N VAL A 59 -11.49 -6.34 -8.81
CA VAL A 59 -11.33 -5.61 -10.08
C VAL A 59 -10.68 -6.43 -11.19
N LEU A 60 -9.86 -7.43 -10.84
CA LEU A 60 -9.05 -8.17 -11.80
C LEU A 60 -9.87 -8.82 -12.93
N PRO A 61 -11.00 -9.51 -12.68
CA PRO A 61 -11.79 -10.10 -13.76
C PRO A 61 -12.28 -9.05 -14.76
N THR A 62 -12.66 -7.88 -14.30
CA THR A 62 -13.09 -6.76 -15.14
C THR A 62 -11.94 -6.22 -15.98
N MET A 63 -10.78 -5.95 -15.37
CA MET A 63 -9.60 -5.45 -16.07
C MET A 63 -9.10 -6.46 -17.11
N GLN A 64 -9.18 -7.75 -16.83
CA GLN A 64 -8.85 -8.80 -17.80
C GLN A 64 -9.80 -8.80 -19.01
N GLN A 65 -11.11 -8.63 -18.78
CA GLN A 65 -12.09 -8.50 -19.88
C GLN A 65 -11.87 -7.22 -20.71
N GLN A 66 -11.42 -6.15 -20.06
CA GLN A 66 -11.09 -4.88 -20.71
C GLN A 66 -9.77 -4.96 -21.49
N HIS A 67 -8.89 -5.95 -21.22
CA HIS A 67 -7.49 -5.99 -21.66
C HIS A 67 -6.75 -4.68 -21.35
N SER A 68 -7.10 -4.07 -20.24
CA SER A 68 -6.55 -2.79 -19.79
C SER A 68 -6.85 -2.59 -18.31
N GLY A 69 -5.90 -2.03 -17.57
CA GLY A 69 -6.06 -1.68 -16.16
C GLY A 69 -4.75 -1.25 -15.51
N HIS A 70 -4.86 -0.62 -14.34
CA HIS A 70 -3.70 -0.26 -13.55
C HIS A 70 -3.97 -0.49 -12.06
N ILE A 71 -3.25 -1.41 -11.44
CA ILE A 71 -3.33 -1.69 -10.01
C ILE A 71 -2.14 -1.06 -9.31
N ILE A 72 -2.40 -0.19 -8.34
CA ILE A 72 -1.39 0.54 -7.57
C ILE A 72 -1.48 0.12 -6.11
N ASN A 73 -0.40 -0.45 -5.58
CA ASN A 73 -0.34 -0.95 -4.20
C ASN A 73 0.59 -0.08 -3.34
N LEU A 74 0.08 0.44 -2.21
CA LEU A 74 0.88 1.20 -1.26
C LEU A 74 1.59 0.25 -0.28
N SER A 75 2.88 0.01 -0.53
CA SER A 75 3.79 -0.61 0.42
C SER A 75 4.38 0.46 1.36
N SER A 76 5.66 0.44 1.61
CA SER A 76 6.43 1.38 2.44
C SER A 76 7.92 1.11 2.21
N VAL A 77 8.78 2.04 2.55
CA VAL A 77 10.23 1.74 2.72
C VAL A 77 10.46 0.59 3.71
N ALA A 78 9.53 0.38 4.66
CA ALA A 78 9.51 -0.78 5.55
C ALA A 78 9.24 -2.12 4.83
N GLY A 79 8.79 -2.12 3.57
CA GLY A 79 8.69 -3.27 2.68
C GLY A 79 9.96 -3.54 1.86
N LEU A 80 10.97 -2.67 2.00
CA LEU A 80 12.29 -2.84 1.38
C LEU A 80 13.36 -3.17 2.43
N ARG A 81 13.16 -2.72 3.65
CA ARG A 81 14.06 -2.94 4.78
C ARG A 81 13.28 -2.98 6.09
N VAL A 82 13.62 -3.90 6.98
CA VAL A 82 12.94 -4.04 8.28
C VAL A 82 13.31 -2.88 9.19
N ALA A 83 12.29 -2.21 9.74
CA ALA A 83 12.45 -1.24 10.83
C ALA A 83 12.69 -2.00 12.15
N ALA A 84 13.94 -2.35 12.41
CA ALA A 84 14.31 -3.10 13.61
C ALA A 84 13.91 -2.36 14.91
N GLY A 85 13.53 -3.16 15.92
CA GLY A 85 13.22 -2.66 17.27
C GLY A 85 11.78 -2.18 17.49
N ARG A 86 10.95 -2.06 16.44
CA ARG A 86 9.54 -1.63 16.63
C ARG A 86 8.57 -2.04 15.53
N GLY A 87 9.02 -2.14 14.29
CA GLY A 87 8.17 -2.28 13.11
C GLY A 87 8.22 -3.66 12.44
N THR A 88 8.57 -4.71 13.16
CA THR A 88 8.80 -6.05 12.56
C THR A 88 7.57 -6.59 11.84
N VAL A 89 6.40 -6.61 12.49
CA VAL A 89 5.17 -7.14 11.88
C VAL A 89 4.69 -6.23 10.76
N TYR A 90 4.70 -4.91 10.98
CA TYR A 90 4.38 -3.94 9.92
C TYR A 90 5.27 -4.15 8.69
N SER A 91 6.59 -4.26 8.88
CA SER A 91 7.53 -4.56 7.79
C SER A 91 7.14 -5.85 7.09
N GLY A 92 6.85 -6.93 7.83
CA GLY A 92 6.40 -8.19 7.26
C GLY A 92 5.17 -8.02 6.35
N THR A 93 4.17 -7.23 6.76
CA THR A 93 2.99 -6.97 5.91
C THR A 93 3.37 -6.18 4.66
N LYS A 94 4.31 -5.23 4.74
CA LYS A 94 4.73 -4.41 3.58
C LYS A 94 5.66 -5.17 2.63
N PHE A 95 6.47 -6.11 3.12
CA PHE A 95 7.18 -7.09 2.28
C PHE A 95 6.19 -8.03 1.57
N ALA A 96 5.12 -8.46 2.24
CA ALA A 96 4.07 -9.26 1.61
C ALA A 96 3.40 -8.50 0.45
N VAL A 97 3.08 -7.22 0.61
CA VAL A 97 2.54 -6.37 -0.46
C VAL A 97 3.51 -6.28 -1.65
N LYS A 98 4.82 -6.15 -1.39
CA LYS A 98 5.84 -6.18 -2.46
C LYS A 98 5.78 -7.49 -3.24
N ALA A 99 5.82 -8.63 -2.55
CA ALA A 99 5.81 -9.95 -3.19
C ALA A 99 4.52 -10.21 -3.98
N ILE A 100 3.36 -9.84 -3.42
CA ILE A 100 2.05 -9.92 -4.09
C ILE A 100 2.05 -9.08 -5.37
N SER A 101 2.55 -7.85 -5.31
CA SER A 101 2.58 -6.93 -6.45
C SER A 101 3.49 -7.44 -7.57
N GLU A 102 4.66 -7.96 -7.22
CA GLU A 102 5.62 -8.54 -8.19
C GLU A 102 5.03 -9.77 -8.88
N GLY A 103 4.44 -10.70 -8.11
CA GLY A 103 3.77 -11.88 -8.64
C GLY A 103 2.60 -11.51 -9.56
N LEU A 104 1.70 -10.65 -9.08
CA LEU A 104 0.58 -10.15 -9.87
C LEU A 104 1.03 -9.54 -11.20
N ARG A 105 2.04 -8.67 -11.19
CA ARG A 105 2.58 -8.04 -12.40
C ARG A 105 2.99 -9.06 -13.45
N ALA A 106 3.65 -10.14 -13.05
CA ALA A 106 4.05 -11.20 -13.97
C ALA A 106 2.85 -11.97 -14.54
N GLU A 107 1.84 -12.23 -13.71
CA GLU A 107 0.64 -12.98 -14.10
C GLU A 107 -0.26 -12.22 -15.08
N VAL A 108 -0.38 -10.88 -14.92
CA VAL A 108 -1.33 -10.04 -15.67
C VAL A 108 -0.72 -9.27 -16.86
N ALA A 109 0.58 -9.38 -17.07
CA ALA A 109 1.27 -8.71 -18.18
C ALA A 109 0.67 -9.05 -19.54
N LYS A 110 0.25 -10.30 -19.75
CA LYS A 110 -0.41 -10.78 -20.96
C LYS A 110 -1.78 -10.14 -21.21
N ASP A 111 -2.40 -9.61 -20.18
CA ASP A 111 -3.72 -8.97 -20.21
C ASP A 111 -3.61 -7.45 -20.34
N ASN A 112 -2.40 -6.91 -20.59
CA ASN A 112 -2.11 -5.48 -20.67
C ASN A 112 -2.51 -4.70 -19.42
N ILE A 113 -2.37 -5.32 -18.22
CA ILE A 113 -2.65 -4.70 -16.93
C ILE A 113 -1.34 -4.31 -16.27
N ARG A 114 -1.22 -3.03 -15.89
CA ARG A 114 -0.04 -2.49 -15.21
C ARG A 114 -0.16 -2.70 -13.71
N VAL A 115 0.96 -2.93 -13.04
CA VAL A 115 1.03 -3.00 -11.58
C VAL A 115 2.17 -2.11 -11.10
N THR A 116 1.85 -1.17 -10.21
CA THR A 116 2.83 -0.26 -9.60
C THR A 116 2.83 -0.45 -8.08
N THR A 117 4.01 -0.57 -7.49
CA THR A 117 4.18 -0.59 -6.04
C THR A 117 4.87 0.68 -5.57
N LEU A 118 4.26 1.42 -4.64
CA LEU A 118 4.89 2.57 -4.03
C LEU A 118 5.49 2.21 -2.67
N TYR A 119 6.67 2.76 -2.39
CA TYR A 119 7.38 2.61 -1.13
C TYR A 119 7.64 3.99 -0.49
N PRO A 120 6.60 4.61 0.11
CA PRO A 120 6.78 5.88 0.79
C PRO A 120 7.61 5.74 2.07
N GLY A 121 8.38 6.78 2.39
CA GLY A 121 8.93 6.99 3.72
C GLY A 121 7.90 7.64 4.65
N ALA A 122 8.36 8.56 5.52
CA ALA A 122 7.47 9.29 6.42
C ALA A 122 6.59 10.29 5.64
N VAL A 123 5.28 10.06 5.66
CA VAL A 123 4.27 10.88 4.99
C VAL A 123 3.19 11.26 5.98
N GLU A 124 2.76 12.51 5.96
CA GLU A 124 1.66 13.01 6.79
C GLU A 124 0.42 12.11 6.67
N SER A 125 0.02 11.50 7.79
CA SER A 125 -1.11 10.59 7.86
C SER A 125 -1.47 10.24 9.30
N GLU A 126 -2.66 9.66 9.49
CA GLU A 126 -3.12 9.14 10.78
C GLU A 126 -2.40 7.84 11.23
N LEU A 127 -1.59 7.22 10.38
CA LEU A 127 -0.85 5.99 10.69
C LEU A 127 -0.01 6.09 11.96
N LYS A 128 0.55 7.27 12.24
CA LYS A 128 1.41 7.54 13.40
C LYS A 128 0.71 7.42 14.75
N TYR A 129 -0.63 7.38 14.78
CA TYR A 129 -1.42 7.30 16.02
C TYR A 129 -1.96 5.89 16.31
N GLY A 130 -1.67 4.91 15.46
CA GLY A 130 -2.27 3.58 15.54
C GLY A 130 -1.73 2.64 16.62
N SER A 131 -0.57 2.95 17.24
CA SER A 131 0.07 2.07 18.23
C SER A 131 -0.56 2.19 19.60
N SER A 132 -0.92 1.06 20.22
CA SER A 132 -1.40 1.02 21.61
C SER A 132 -0.27 1.01 22.65
N ASP A 133 0.97 0.77 22.23
CA ASP A 133 2.14 0.88 23.11
C ASP A 133 2.55 2.35 23.23
N PRO A 134 2.57 2.92 24.46
CA PRO A 134 2.82 4.35 24.65
C PRO A 134 4.22 4.81 24.21
N GLU A 135 5.24 3.99 24.45
CA GLU A 135 6.63 4.30 24.07
C GLU A 135 6.80 4.28 22.55
N ALA A 136 6.32 3.23 21.88
CA ALA A 136 6.34 3.13 20.42
C ALA A 136 5.55 4.26 19.77
N SER A 137 4.36 4.58 20.32
CA SER A 137 3.52 5.69 19.84
C SER A 137 4.24 7.04 19.92
N ALA A 138 4.86 7.34 21.07
CA ALA A 138 5.62 8.59 21.24
C ALA A 138 6.80 8.69 20.27
N ASN A 139 7.57 7.60 20.13
CA ASN A 139 8.73 7.55 19.22
C ASN A 139 8.33 7.72 17.75
N ILE A 140 7.21 7.09 17.33
CA ILE A 140 6.70 7.23 15.97
C ILE A 140 6.24 8.66 15.69
N GLN A 141 5.47 9.25 16.60
CA GLN A 141 4.99 10.62 16.44
C GLN A 141 6.15 11.63 16.38
N ALA A 142 7.19 11.46 17.22
CA ALA A 142 8.39 12.29 17.18
C ALA A 142 9.11 12.17 15.82
N PHE A 143 9.27 10.93 15.32
CA PHE A 143 9.88 10.67 14.03
C PHE A 143 9.10 11.32 12.87
N TYR A 144 7.77 11.18 12.85
CA TYR A 144 6.95 11.81 11.83
C TYR A 144 7.00 13.33 11.90
N LYS A 145 6.93 13.92 13.11
CA LYS A 145 7.04 15.36 13.30
C LYS A 145 8.34 15.94 12.71
N GLU A 146 9.42 15.17 12.74
CA GLU A 146 10.72 15.60 12.22
C GLU A 146 10.84 15.44 10.70
N TYR A 147 10.28 14.35 10.14
CA TYR A 147 10.60 13.92 8.78
C TYR A 147 9.44 13.97 7.80
N GLU A 148 8.18 13.97 8.25
CA GLU A 148 7.05 13.76 7.34
C GLU A 148 6.97 14.81 6.22
N ILE A 149 6.65 14.34 5.02
CA ILE A 149 6.31 15.17 3.87
C ILE A 149 4.79 15.15 3.63
N PRO A 150 4.23 16.15 2.93
CA PRO A 150 2.81 16.17 2.63
C PRO A 150 2.33 14.95 1.85
N ALA A 151 1.13 14.46 2.15
CA ALA A 151 0.48 13.35 1.42
C ALA A 151 0.37 13.61 -0.09
N SER A 152 0.26 14.87 -0.51
CA SER A 152 0.27 15.29 -1.91
C SER A 152 1.53 14.86 -2.67
N SER A 153 2.66 14.63 -1.99
CA SER A 153 3.88 14.14 -2.63
C SER A 153 3.71 12.70 -3.14
N VAL A 154 3.01 11.85 -2.38
CA VAL A 154 2.65 10.49 -2.81
C VAL A 154 1.60 10.55 -3.93
N ALA A 155 0.59 11.41 -3.79
CA ALA A 155 -0.46 11.57 -4.80
C ALA A 155 0.12 11.98 -6.17
N ARG A 156 1.12 12.88 -6.22
CA ARG A 156 1.81 13.24 -7.47
C ARG A 156 2.57 12.06 -8.09
N ALA A 157 3.20 11.23 -7.28
CA ALA A 157 3.89 10.03 -7.78
C ALA A 157 2.91 9.00 -8.36
N ILE A 158 1.74 8.84 -7.73
CA ILE A 158 0.65 8.01 -8.24
C ILE A 158 0.14 8.59 -9.58
N ALA A 159 -0.14 9.89 -9.63
CA ALA A 159 -0.63 10.56 -10.85
C ALA A 159 0.38 10.44 -12.00
N TYR A 160 1.68 10.53 -11.72
CA TYR A 160 2.74 10.30 -12.68
C TYR A 160 2.65 8.88 -13.26
N ALA A 161 2.58 7.85 -12.42
CA ALA A 161 2.52 6.46 -12.88
C ALA A 161 1.23 6.18 -13.70
N ILE A 162 0.09 6.79 -13.33
CA ILE A 162 -1.16 6.67 -14.07
C ILE A 162 -1.07 7.34 -15.45
N GLY A 163 -0.41 8.51 -15.50
CA GLY A 163 -0.32 9.34 -16.71
C GLY A 163 0.63 8.82 -17.78
N GLU A 164 1.44 7.79 -17.50
CA GLU A 164 2.30 7.19 -18.51
C GLU A 164 1.49 6.45 -19.59
N PRO A 165 1.97 6.40 -20.85
CA PRO A 165 1.34 5.65 -21.93
C PRO A 165 1.11 4.17 -21.57
N GLU A 166 0.13 3.53 -22.21
CA GLU A 166 -0.28 2.15 -21.89
C GLU A 166 0.87 1.14 -22.03
N GLU A 167 1.79 1.37 -22.96
CA GLU A 167 2.97 0.52 -23.18
C GLU A 167 4.07 0.72 -22.13
N VAL A 168 3.94 1.72 -21.25
CA VAL A 168 4.90 2.03 -20.20
C VAL A 168 4.35 1.64 -18.83
N ALA A 169 5.02 0.70 -18.16
CA ALA A 169 4.70 0.30 -16.80
C ALA A 169 5.77 0.79 -15.83
N ILE A 170 5.41 1.73 -14.95
CA ILE A 170 6.23 2.08 -13.80
C ILE A 170 6.00 1.02 -12.73
N ASN A 171 6.98 0.14 -12.51
CA ASN A 171 6.79 -1.02 -11.63
C ASN A 171 6.95 -0.67 -10.15
N GLU A 172 7.92 0.18 -9.82
CA GLU A 172 8.22 0.56 -8.43
C GLU A 172 8.56 2.05 -8.34
N ILE A 173 8.06 2.72 -7.30
CA ILE A 173 8.43 4.09 -6.94
C ILE A 173 8.80 4.14 -5.47
N THR A 174 10.04 4.50 -5.16
CA THR A 174 10.47 4.79 -3.79
C THR A 174 10.61 6.29 -3.61
N LEU A 175 9.91 6.85 -2.62
CA LEU A 175 10.02 8.28 -2.28
C LEU A 175 10.13 8.45 -0.76
N ARG A 176 11.01 9.35 -0.35
CA ARG A 176 11.28 9.67 1.06
C ARG A 176 11.41 11.18 1.25
N PRO A 177 11.16 11.67 2.47
CA PRO A 177 11.73 12.95 2.86
C PRO A 177 13.23 12.98 2.58
N THR A 178 13.74 14.07 2.04
CA THR A 178 15.17 14.19 1.65
C THR A 178 16.11 13.91 2.81
N ARG A 179 15.70 14.26 4.06
CA ARG A 179 16.51 14.07 5.27
C ARG A 179 16.32 12.70 5.93
N GLN A 180 15.38 11.88 5.45
CA GLN A 180 15.20 10.52 5.95
C GLN A 180 16.23 9.58 5.33
N GLU A 181 17.24 9.18 6.10
CA GLU A 181 18.29 8.28 5.64
C GLU A 181 17.75 6.85 5.38
N PHE A 182 16.74 6.46 6.15
CA PHE A 182 16.21 5.11 6.13
C PHE A 182 14.67 5.08 6.31
#